data_56385d26b3c2e5e5c542b82c3535b9ca
#
_entry.id   56385d26b3c2e5e5c542b82c3535b9ca
#
_cell.length_a   1.000
_cell.length_b   1.000
_cell.length_c   1.000
_cell.angle_alpha   90.00
_cell.angle_beta   90.00
_cell.angle_gamma   90.00
#
_symmetry.space_group_name_H-M   'P 1'
#
loop_
_entity.id
_entity.type
_entity.pdbx_description
1 polymer ?
#
loop_
_entity_poly.entity_id
_entity_poly.type
_entity_poly.pdbx_seq_one_letter_code
_entity_poly.pdbx_strand_id
1 'polypeptide(L)'
;MDLSTLVKMSNTYGSNPAYVLAGGGNTSVKDDTTLYVKGSGTQLATIKAEEFVEMSRARLNEIMKTDYPEDDVKRESLYLADVMAAVTDADKTKRPSVEALLHNLFAYTLSLI
;
A
#
# COMPACT_ATOMS: atom_id res chain seq x y z
N MET A 1 0.06 5.78 14.63
CA MET A 1 -0.82 6.63 13.78
C MET A 1 -2.24 6.11 13.84
N ASP A 2 -3.19 7.01 13.98
CA ASP A 2 -4.61 6.65 14.00
C ASP A 2 -5.12 6.46 12.56
N LEU A 3 -5.65 5.29 12.26
CA LEU A 3 -6.15 4.94 10.92
C LEU A 3 -7.65 5.17 10.75
N SER A 4 -8.33 5.77 11.72
CA SER A 4 -9.79 5.92 11.68
C SER A 4 -10.27 6.73 10.46
N THR A 5 -9.58 7.80 10.11
CA THR A 5 -9.91 8.61 8.94
C THR A 5 -9.69 7.82 7.65
N LEU A 6 -8.61 7.06 7.57
CA LEU A 6 -8.32 6.20 6.43
C LEU A 6 -9.38 5.12 6.24
N VAL A 7 -9.80 4.46 7.32
CA VAL A 7 -10.86 3.46 7.29
C VAL A 7 -12.18 4.08 6.83
N LYS A 8 -12.54 5.22 7.39
CA LYS A 8 -13.78 5.93 7.03
C LYS A 8 -13.81 6.33 5.56
N MET A 9 -12.71 6.90 5.06
CA MET A 9 -12.57 7.26 3.65
C MET A 9 -12.71 6.02 2.76
N SER A 10 -12.03 4.95 3.11
CA SER A 10 -12.03 3.70 2.34
C SER A 10 -13.44 3.11 2.26
N ASN A 11 -14.14 3.02 3.39
CA ASN A 11 -15.50 2.47 3.42
C ASN A 11 -16.47 3.36 2.65
N THR A 12 -16.36 4.67 2.76
CA THR A 12 -17.26 5.62 2.09
C THR A 12 -17.12 5.53 0.58
N TYR A 13 -15.89 5.67 0.07
CA TYR A 13 -15.65 5.66 -1.38
C TYR A 13 -15.69 4.24 -1.96
N GLY A 14 -15.26 3.24 -1.18
CA GLY A 14 -15.30 1.85 -1.61
C GLY A 14 -16.72 1.30 -1.78
N SER A 15 -17.69 1.88 -1.08
CA SER A 15 -19.09 1.49 -1.18
C SER A 15 -19.84 2.19 -2.33
N ASN A 16 -19.19 3.14 -3.00
CA ASN A 16 -19.82 3.91 -4.07
C ASN A 16 -19.35 3.43 -5.45
N PRO A 17 -20.23 2.80 -6.26
CA PRO A 17 -19.85 2.28 -7.58
C PRO A 17 -19.35 3.36 -8.57
N ALA A 18 -19.64 4.63 -8.31
CA ALA A 18 -19.13 5.74 -9.14
C ALA A 18 -17.61 5.92 -8.98
N TYR A 19 -17.05 5.50 -7.85
CA TYR A 19 -15.61 5.64 -7.57
C TYR A 19 -14.86 4.33 -7.65
N VAL A 20 -15.50 3.21 -7.26
CA VAL A 20 -14.84 1.91 -7.15
C VAL A 20 -15.72 0.82 -7.74
N LEU A 21 -15.19 0.08 -8.71
CA LEU A 21 -15.85 -1.10 -9.25
C LEU A 21 -15.41 -2.33 -8.45
N ALA A 22 -16.36 -3.18 -8.13
CA ALA A 22 -16.25 -4.52 -7.53
C ALA A 22 -14.84 -4.91 -6.99
N GLY A 23 -14.51 -4.48 -5.77
CA GLY A 23 -13.26 -4.87 -5.11
C GLY A 23 -12.02 -4.10 -5.57
N GLY A 24 -12.16 -3.16 -6.53
CA GLY A 24 -11.06 -2.31 -6.96
C GLY A 24 -10.79 -1.14 -6.01
N GLY A 25 -9.88 -0.28 -6.40
CA GLY A 25 -9.48 0.89 -5.64
C GLY A 25 -8.42 0.61 -4.58
N ASN A 26 -7.73 1.66 -4.17
CA ASN A 26 -6.64 1.56 -3.22
C ASN A 26 -6.52 2.83 -2.40
N THR A 27 -6.26 2.69 -1.10
CA THR A 27 -6.12 3.83 -0.20
C THR A 27 -4.88 3.72 0.66
N SER A 28 -4.35 4.85 1.08
CA SER A 28 -3.20 4.91 1.98
C SER A 28 -3.19 6.17 2.81
N VAL A 29 -2.43 6.13 3.89
CA VAL A 29 -2.01 7.30 4.65
C VAL A 29 -0.54 7.16 4.97
N LYS A 30 0.19 8.26 4.96
CA LYS A 30 1.62 8.24 5.28
C LYS A 30 2.04 9.48 6.06
N ASP A 31 3.12 9.30 6.81
CA ASP A 31 3.91 10.39 7.40
C ASP A 31 5.33 10.35 6.82
N ASP A 32 6.28 11.01 7.46
CA ASP A 32 7.66 11.09 6.96
C ASP A 32 8.36 9.73 6.91
N THR A 33 7.99 8.80 7.78
CA THR A 33 8.72 7.53 7.95
C THR A 33 7.91 6.29 7.57
N THR A 34 6.58 6.36 7.61
CA THR A 34 5.71 5.19 7.52
C THR A 34 4.60 5.40 6.52
N LEU A 35 4.31 4.35 5.75
CA LEU A 35 3.16 4.25 4.86
C LEU A 35 2.24 3.15 5.38
N TYR A 36 0.95 3.45 5.50
CA TYR A 36 -0.09 2.45 5.72
C TYR A 36 -0.89 2.33 4.42
N VAL A 37 -0.84 1.19 3.81
CA VAL A 37 -1.49 0.94 2.51
C VAL A 37 -2.42 -0.25 2.61
N LYS A 38 -3.46 -0.23 1.80
CA LYS A 38 -4.43 -1.34 1.71
C LYS A 38 -3.72 -2.67 1.53
N GLY A 39 -4.14 -3.67 2.31
CA GLY A 39 -3.70 -5.04 2.14
C GLY A 39 -4.20 -5.65 0.83
N SER A 40 -3.37 -6.49 0.22
CA SER A 40 -3.76 -7.23 -0.98
C SER A 40 -4.92 -8.17 -0.67
N GLY A 41 -5.92 -8.20 -1.54
CA GLY A 41 -7.08 -9.08 -1.38
C GLY A 41 -8.18 -8.55 -0.47
N THR A 42 -8.01 -7.35 0.11
CA THR A 42 -9.07 -6.70 0.90
C THR A 42 -9.93 -5.79 0.03
N GLN A 43 -11.13 -5.47 0.50
CA GLN A 43 -12.06 -4.58 -0.20
C GLN A 43 -12.23 -3.27 0.57
N LEU A 44 -12.16 -2.14 -0.13
CA LEU A 44 -12.30 -0.83 0.51
C LEU A 44 -13.62 -0.67 1.27
N ALA A 45 -14.71 -1.20 0.71
CA ALA A 45 -16.05 -1.07 1.31
C ALA A 45 -16.12 -1.60 2.75
N THR A 46 -15.34 -2.63 3.06
CA THR A 46 -15.40 -3.36 4.33
C THR A 46 -14.08 -3.39 5.10
N ILE A 47 -13.05 -2.74 4.60
CA ILE A 47 -11.72 -2.80 5.19
C ILE A 47 -11.70 -2.26 6.62
N LYS A 48 -10.92 -2.92 7.47
CA LYS A 48 -10.68 -2.54 8.86
C LYS A 48 -9.26 -2.06 9.05
N ALA A 49 -8.99 -1.36 10.15
CA ALA A 49 -7.67 -0.81 10.44
C ALA A 49 -6.57 -1.87 10.38
N GLU A 50 -6.80 -3.05 10.92
CA GLU A 50 -5.83 -4.14 10.94
C GLU A 50 -5.55 -4.78 9.59
N GLU A 51 -6.33 -4.43 8.56
CA GLU A 51 -6.12 -4.93 7.20
C GLU A 51 -5.22 -4.02 6.36
N PHE A 52 -4.84 -2.86 6.90
CA PHE A 52 -3.80 -2.02 6.30
C PHE A 52 -2.42 -2.54 6.69
N VAL A 53 -1.46 -2.37 5.78
CA VAL A 53 -0.10 -2.86 5.95
C VAL A 53 0.84 -1.70 6.23
N GLU A 54 1.58 -1.80 7.34
CA GLU A 54 2.58 -0.82 7.73
C GLU A 54 3.89 -1.06 7.00
N MET A 55 4.38 -0.05 6.29
CA MET A 55 5.60 -0.14 5.49
C MET A 55 6.59 0.97 5.83
N SER A 56 7.88 0.65 5.75
CA SER A 56 8.97 1.60 5.91
C SER A 56 9.14 2.43 4.64
N ARG A 57 8.97 3.73 4.74
CA ARG A 57 9.17 4.64 3.61
C ARG A 57 10.63 4.73 3.19
N ALA A 58 11.57 4.61 4.12
CA ALA A 58 13.00 4.57 3.79
C ALA A 58 13.32 3.41 2.84
N ARG A 59 12.77 2.23 3.12
CA ARG A 59 12.98 1.06 2.27
C ARG A 59 12.25 1.17 0.93
N LEU A 60 11.04 1.72 0.91
CA LEU A 60 10.33 2.00 -0.34
C LEU A 60 11.10 2.99 -1.22
N ASN A 61 11.69 4.01 -0.62
CA ASN A 61 12.53 4.97 -1.34
C ASN A 61 13.79 4.32 -1.92
N GLU A 62 14.38 3.35 -1.23
CA GLU A 62 15.52 2.58 -1.75
C GLU A 62 15.14 1.76 -2.98
N ILE A 63 13.95 1.18 -3.00
CA ILE A 63 13.44 0.43 -4.17
C ILE A 63 13.41 1.33 -5.41
N MET A 64 13.02 2.58 -5.25
CA MET A 64 12.95 3.56 -6.34
C MET A 64 14.32 3.84 -6.97
N LYS A 65 15.40 3.64 -6.21
CA LYS A 65 16.79 3.88 -6.65
C LYS A 65 17.51 2.62 -7.09
N THR A 66 16.86 1.47 -7.00
CA THR A 66 17.49 0.18 -7.30
C THR A 66 17.42 -0.12 -8.79
N ASP A 67 18.55 -0.53 -9.38
CA ASP A 67 18.60 -1.06 -10.74
C ASP A 67 18.27 -2.54 -10.72
N TYR A 68 17.10 -2.90 -11.23
CA TYR A 68 16.71 -4.30 -11.33
C TYR A 68 17.19 -4.92 -12.65
N PRO A 69 17.43 -6.26 -12.67
CA PRO A 69 17.83 -6.95 -13.89
C PRO A 69 16.82 -6.76 -15.03
N GLU A 70 17.30 -6.84 -16.27
CA GLU A 70 16.43 -6.75 -17.45
C GLU A 70 15.56 -7.99 -17.64
N ASP A 71 15.99 -9.15 -17.14
CA ASP A 71 15.22 -10.38 -17.17
C ASP A 71 13.91 -10.20 -16.38
N ASP A 72 12.76 -10.36 -17.04
CA ASP A 72 11.46 -10.09 -16.45
C ASP A 72 11.19 -10.93 -15.19
N VAL A 73 11.55 -12.21 -15.20
CA VAL A 73 11.30 -13.12 -14.07
C VAL A 73 12.17 -12.73 -12.87
N LYS A 74 13.45 -12.47 -13.10
CA LYS A 74 14.38 -12.08 -12.05
C LYS A 74 14.02 -10.72 -11.49
N ARG A 75 13.69 -9.76 -12.36
CA ARG A 75 13.30 -8.42 -11.96
C ARG A 75 12.07 -8.45 -11.06
N GLU A 76 11.02 -9.16 -11.47
CA GLU A 76 9.80 -9.26 -10.70
C GLU A 76 10.03 -9.94 -9.35
N SER A 77 10.79 -11.02 -9.31
CA SER A 77 11.11 -11.75 -8.09
C SER A 77 11.87 -10.88 -7.09
N LEU A 78 12.89 -10.17 -7.54
CA LEU A 78 13.68 -9.28 -6.69
C LEU A 78 12.85 -8.08 -6.21
N TYR A 79 12.04 -7.51 -7.10
CA TYR A 79 11.18 -6.39 -6.78
C TYR A 79 10.15 -6.78 -5.70
N LEU A 80 9.48 -7.92 -5.84
CA LEU A 80 8.51 -8.41 -4.86
C LEU A 80 9.19 -8.69 -3.52
N ALA A 81 10.39 -9.28 -3.53
CA ALA A 81 11.14 -9.53 -2.30
C ALA A 81 11.47 -8.21 -1.57
N ASP A 82 11.86 -7.18 -2.32
CA ASP A 82 12.19 -5.87 -1.74
C ASP A 82 10.94 -5.17 -1.18
N VAL A 83 9.82 -5.25 -1.89
CA VAL A 83 8.55 -4.71 -1.40
C VAL A 83 8.12 -5.41 -0.11
N MET A 84 8.22 -6.73 -0.05
CA MET A 84 7.89 -7.48 1.16
C MET A 84 8.86 -7.17 2.31
N ALA A 85 10.13 -6.93 2.01
CA ALA A 85 11.12 -6.53 3.01
C ALA A 85 10.84 -5.12 3.58
N ALA A 86 10.10 -4.29 2.86
CA ALA A 86 9.70 -2.97 3.34
C ALA A 86 8.54 -3.01 4.35
N VAL A 87 7.82 -4.12 4.44
CA VAL A 87 6.79 -4.34 5.46
C VAL A 87 7.48 -4.37 6.83
N THR A 88 6.93 -3.63 7.80
CA THR A 88 7.51 -3.59 9.15
C THR A 88 7.32 -4.92 9.89
N ASP A 89 8.11 -5.13 10.95
CA ASP A 89 8.03 -6.36 11.74
C ASP A 89 6.64 -6.58 12.33
N ALA A 90 5.92 -5.51 12.66
CA ALA A 90 4.56 -5.60 13.19
C ALA A 90 3.58 -6.25 12.21
N ASP A 91 3.81 -6.10 10.90
CA ASP A 91 2.89 -6.55 9.85
C ASP A 91 3.50 -7.57 8.89
N LYS A 92 4.57 -8.26 9.28
CA LYS A 92 5.34 -9.17 8.39
C LYS A 92 4.52 -10.26 7.71
N THR A 93 3.39 -10.65 8.28
CA THR A 93 2.53 -11.70 7.71
C THR A 93 1.52 -11.15 6.71
N LYS A 94 1.42 -9.83 6.59
CA LYS A 94 0.48 -9.17 5.69
C LYS A 94 1.14 -8.89 4.34
N ARG A 95 0.32 -8.86 3.29
CA ARG A 95 0.76 -8.50 1.95
C ARG A 95 0.24 -7.11 1.60
N PRO A 96 1.14 -6.15 1.29
CA PRO A 96 0.71 -4.84 0.84
C PRO A 96 0.15 -4.91 -0.58
N SER A 97 -0.67 -3.91 -0.95
CA SER A 97 -1.09 -3.72 -2.32
C SER A 97 0.12 -3.57 -3.25
N VAL A 98 -0.02 -4.06 -4.48
CA VAL A 98 0.99 -3.88 -5.53
C VAL A 98 1.22 -2.40 -5.88
N GLU A 99 0.33 -1.50 -5.48
CA GLU A 99 0.40 -0.07 -5.73
C GLU A 99 1.10 0.71 -4.61
N ALA A 100 1.73 0.03 -3.66
CA ALA A 100 2.40 0.66 -2.51
C ALA A 100 3.44 1.70 -2.92
N LEU A 101 4.22 1.45 -3.98
CA LEU A 101 5.20 2.42 -4.47
C LEU A 101 4.56 3.69 -5.01
N LEU A 102 3.44 3.59 -5.70
CA LEU A 102 2.69 4.75 -6.18
C LEU A 102 2.22 5.61 -5.01
N HIS A 103 1.67 4.97 -3.98
CA HIS A 103 1.24 5.67 -2.77
C HIS A 103 2.40 6.37 -2.07
N ASN A 104 3.57 5.72 -2.04
CA ASN A 104 4.76 6.32 -1.43
C ASN A 104 5.25 7.56 -2.20
N LEU A 105 5.08 7.58 -3.52
CA LEU A 105 5.50 8.68 -4.39
C LEU A 105 4.63 9.92 -4.29
N PHE A 106 3.34 9.76 -4.05
CA PHE A 106 2.42 10.90 -4.04
C PHE A 106 2.74 11.88 -2.92
N ALA A 107 2.60 13.18 -3.24
CA ALA A 107 2.83 14.24 -2.27
C ALA A 107 1.78 14.28 -1.16
N TYR A 108 0.62 13.69 -1.38
CA TYR A 108 -0.49 13.74 -0.43
C TYR A 108 -0.33 12.72 0.69
N THR A 109 -0.62 13.14 1.92
CA THR A 109 -0.59 12.29 3.10
C THR A 109 -1.65 11.19 3.04
N LEU A 110 -2.84 11.53 2.57
CA LEU A 110 -3.98 10.63 2.43
C LEU A 110 -4.31 10.49 0.95
N SER A 111 -4.37 9.26 0.44
CA SER A 111 -4.54 9.01 -1.00
C SER A 111 -5.57 7.93 -1.28
N LEU A 112 -6.33 8.14 -2.35
CA LEU A 112 -7.22 7.17 -2.98
C LEU A 112 -6.80 7.02 -4.45
N ILE A 113 -6.57 5.79 -4.85
CA ILE A 113 -6.25 5.46 -6.25
C ILE A 113 -7.30 4.54 -6.83
#